data_4861815edb355c830fd7cffa25486a41
#
_entry.id   4861815edb355c830fd7cffa25486a41
#
_cell.length_a   1.000
_cell.length_b   1.000
_cell.length_c   1.000
_cell.angle_alpha   90.00
_cell.angle_beta   90.00
_cell.angle_gamma   90.00
#
_symmetry.space_group_name_H-M   'P 1'
#
loop_
_entity.id
_entity.type
_entity.pdbx_description
1 polymer ?
#
loop_
_entity_poly.entity_id
_entity_poly.type
_entity_poly.pdbx_seq_one_letter_code
_entity_poly.pdbx_strand_id
1 'polypeptide(L)'
;MIGPIPHLIEPQELESMLGDEGLIIIDLCNISLYSIKHVPGAVHLPYRALMSTTPPAMGKCPSFSEIQSLISHLGINQSKQVVVYDDEGGGWAGRFTWIMDLVGLHNWSYLNGGVVAWIKEGFPTESSPNRPNSDKVDIGDDFAHPEASITIDEILVSLDSSDFAIWDARNPAEYSGDVVSAARGGHIPGAINLEWTALMDPQANLRIHKDAQNILDSLGLTKDKRIATHCQQHHRSGFTYMVARILGYDNIAGYGGSWAEW
;
A
#
# COMPACT_ATOMS: atom_id res chain seq x y z
N MET A 1 -10.25 3.09 24.50
CA MET A 1 -10.43 2.50 23.16
C MET A 1 -10.50 3.65 22.16
N ILE A 2 -9.60 3.66 21.20
CA ILE A 2 -9.63 4.60 20.06
C ILE A 2 -10.87 4.26 19.20
N GLY A 3 -11.62 5.28 18.78
CA GLY A 3 -12.67 5.09 17.77
C GLY A 3 -12.08 4.86 16.37
N PRO A 4 -12.91 4.54 15.35
CA PRO A 4 -12.44 4.41 13.97
C PRO A 4 -11.74 5.70 13.53
N ILE A 5 -10.52 5.58 12.98
CA ILE A 5 -9.77 6.69 12.40
C ILE A 5 -9.82 6.62 10.86
N PRO A 6 -9.73 7.75 10.14
CA PRO A 6 -9.75 7.74 8.68
C PRO A 6 -8.54 7.00 8.11
N HIS A 7 -8.62 6.55 6.86
CA HIS A 7 -7.52 5.87 6.17
C HIS A 7 -6.27 6.74 5.98
N LEU A 8 -6.38 8.06 6.13
CA LEU A 8 -5.25 9.00 6.11
C LEU A 8 -5.19 9.72 7.44
N ILE A 9 -4.01 9.75 8.08
CA ILE A 9 -3.78 10.39 9.37
C ILE A 9 -2.56 11.29 9.30
N GLU A 10 -2.63 12.48 9.91
CA GLU A 10 -1.52 13.41 10.00
C GLU A 10 -0.61 13.10 11.22
N PRO A 11 0.68 13.52 11.18
CA PRO A 11 1.60 13.29 12.30
C PRO A 11 1.09 13.77 13.65
N GLN A 12 0.44 14.92 13.73
CA GLN A 12 -0.12 15.48 14.98
C GLN A 12 -1.23 14.60 15.55
N GLU A 13 -2.03 13.99 14.68
CA GLU A 13 -3.12 13.11 15.11
C GLU A 13 -2.53 11.82 15.67
N LEU A 14 -1.54 11.23 14.99
CA LEU A 14 -0.85 10.02 15.47
C LEU A 14 -0.14 10.29 16.80
N GLU A 15 0.57 11.44 16.94
CA GLU A 15 1.25 11.79 18.20
C GLU A 15 0.29 11.78 19.38
N SER A 16 -0.93 12.29 19.21
CA SER A 16 -1.94 12.34 20.26
C SER A 16 -2.46 10.96 20.72
N MET A 17 -2.24 9.92 19.91
CA MET A 17 -2.67 8.55 20.17
C MET A 17 -1.54 7.63 20.61
N LEU A 18 -0.30 8.09 20.68
CA LEU A 18 0.83 7.28 21.09
C LEU A 18 0.60 6.68 22.50
N GLY A 19 0.86 5.39 22.65
CA GLY A 19 0.70 4.66 23.91
C GLY A 19 -0.73 4.14 24.17
N ASP A 20 -1.70 4.37 23.26
CA ASP A 20 -3.01 3.71 23.39
C ASP A 20 -2.90 2.21 23.10
N GLU A 21 -3.46 1.36 23.96
CA GLU A 21 -3.42 -0.10 23.82
C GLU A 21 -4.22 -0.61 22.59
N GLY A 22 -5.13 0.21 22.06
CA GLY A 22 -5.89 -0.07 20.83
C GLY A 22 -5.14 0.23 19.56
N LEU A 23 -3.97 0.88 19.61
CA LEU A 23 -3.17 1.30 18.48
C LEU A 23 -2.03 0.31 18.19
N ILE A 24 -1.88 -0.08 16.95
CA ILE A 24 -0.72 -0.81 16.42
C ILE A 24 -0.07 0.07 15.36
N ILE A 25 1.23 0.33 15.48
CA ILE A 25 1.99 1.11 14.51
C ILE A 25 2.97 0.17 13.80
N ILE A 26 2.90 0.11 12.46
CA ILE A 26 3.74 -0.74 11.61
C ILE A 26 4.73 0.13 10.82
N ASP A 27 6.00 -0.13 11.04
CA ASP A 27 7.11 0.51 10.33
C ASP A 27 7.63 -0.42 9.21
N LEU A 28 7.54 0.05 7.97
CA LEU A 28 8.04 -0.64 6.77
C LEU A 28 9.30 0.04 6.17
N CYS A 29 9.94 0.91 6.94
CA CYS A 29 11.18 1.57 6.55
C CYS A 29 12.35 0.58 6.40
N ASN A 30 13.42 1.06 5.78
CA ASN A 30 14.69 0.35 5.84
C ASN A 30 15.09 0.11 7.29
N ILE A 31 15.53 -1.10 7.62
CA ILE A 31 15.94 -1.49 8.99
C ILE A 31 17.02 -0.58 9.57
N SER A 32 17.90 -0.04 8.72
CA SER A 32 18.94 0.89 9.15
C SER A 32 18.35 2.21 9.67
N LEU A 33 17.28 2.71 9.06
CA LEU A 33 16.56 3.90 9.54
C LEU A 33 15.80 3.59 10.83
N TYR A 34 15.02 2.49 10.83
CA TYR A 34 14.28 2.05 12.01
C TYR A 34 15.18 1.92 13.24
N SER A 35 16.39 1.35 13.10
CA SER A 35 17.36 1.18 14.20
C SER A 35 17.92 2.48 14.75
N ILE A 36 17.75 3.60 14.03
CA ILE A 36 18.23 4.93 14.44
C ILE A 36 17.06 5.81 14.89
N LYS A 37 15.97 5.83 14.13
CA LYS A 37 14.82 6.68 14.35
C LYS A 37 13.55 6.04 13.78
N HIS A 38 12.54 5.83 14.62
CA HIS A 38 11.20 5.43 14.21
C HIS A 38 10.16 6.09 15.11
N VAL A 39 8.89 6.00 14.74
CA VAL A 39 7.76 6.47 15.54
C VAL A 39 7.69 5.67 16.84
N PRO A 40 7.56 6.30 18.02
CA PRO A 40 7.50 5.59 19.29
C PRO A 40 6.41 4.50 19.30
N GLY A 41 6.78 3.29 19.74
CA GLY A 41 5.89 2.12 19.77
C GLY A 41 5.75 1.38 18.42
N ALA A 42 6.36 1.86 17.34
CA ALA A 42 6.25 1.20 16.05
C ALA A 42 7.01 -0.13 16.01
N VAL A 43 6.35 -1.15 15.47
CA VAL A 43 6.92 -2.48 15.21
C VAL A 43 7.45 -2.53 13.79
N HIS A 44 8.72 -2.87 13.62
CA HIS A 44 9.30 -3.03 12.30
C HIS A 44 8.82 -4.30 11.61
N LEU A 45 8.34 -4.16 10.39
CA LEU A 45 7.98 -5.26 9.51
C LEU A 45 8.85 -5.22 8.24
N PRO A 46 9.72 -6.21 8.01
CA PRO A 46 10.47 -6.29 6.77
C PRO A 46 9.51 -6.43 5.58
N TYR A 47 9.60 -5.54 4.59
CA TYR A 47 8.72 -5.52 3.41
C TYR A 47 8.68 -6.87 2.66
N ARG A 48 9.74 -7.69 2.77
CA ARG A 48 9.79 -9.03 2.16
C ARG A 48 8.71 -9.98 2.69
N ALA A 49 8.20 -9.75 3.90
CA ALA A 49 7.08 -10.50 4.45
C ALA A 49 5.75 -10.24 3.72
N LEU A 50 5.70 -9.19 2.91
CA LEU A 50 4.54 -8.82 2.11
C LEU A 50 4.59 -9.37 0.67
N MET A 51 5.60 -10.15 0.31
CA MET A 51 5.85 -10.60 -1.07
C MET A 51 5.85 -12.11 -1.15
N SER A 52 5.28 -12.64 -2.23
CA SER A 52 5.52 -14.05 -2.60
C SER A 52 6.98 -14.24 -2.99
N THR A 53 7.54 -15.38 -2.64
CA THR A 53 8.89 -15.78 -3.07
C THR A 53 8.87 -16.66 -4.32
N THR A 54 7.68 -16.89 -4.91
CA THR A 54 7.51 -17.83 -6.03
C THR A 54 7.71 -17.13 -7.38
N PRO A 55 8.76 -17.51 -8.15
CA PRO A 55 8.93 -17.01 -9.51
C PRO A 55 7.76 -17.44 -10.44
N PRO A 56 7.52 -16.72 -11.56
CA PRO A 56 8.28 -15.57 -12.05
C PRO A 56 7.85 -14.23 -11.42
N ALA A 57 6.70 -14.17 -10.76
CA ALA A 57 6.08 -12.94 -10.30
C ALA A 57 6.19 -12.80 -8.77
N MET A 58 7.37 -12.48 -8.28
CA MET A 58 7.63 -12.30 -6.85
C MET A 58 6.80 -11.18 -6.19
N GLY A 59 6.17 -10.31 -7.00
CA GLY A 59 5.23 -9.29 -6.54
C GLY A 59 3.84 -9.81 -6.17
N LYS A 60 3.52 -11.08 -6.38
CA LYS A 60 2.25 -11.65 -5.96
C LYS A 60 2.07 -11.60 -4.44
N CYS A 61 0.81 -11.65 -4.02
CA CYS A 61 0.47 -11.77 -2.61
C CYS A 61 1.07 -13.06 -2.03
N PRO A 62 1.56 -13.07 -0.79
CA PRO A 62 1.80 -14.30 -0.06
C PRO A 62 0.54 -15.16 0.03
N SER A 63 0.70 -16.44 0.34
CA SER A 63 -0.44 -17.33 0.59
C SER A 63 -1.28 -16.85 1.77
N PHE A 64 -2.55 -17.20 1.79
CA PHE A 64 -3.45 -16.86 2.89
C PHE A 64 -2.88 -17.30 4.26
N SER A 65 -2.31 -18.51 4.34
CA SER A 65 -1.71 -19.02 5.57
C SER A 65 -0.49 -18.23 6.04
N GLU A 66 0.34 -17.71 5.11
CA GLU A 66 1.46 -16.82 5.46
C GLU A 66 0.94 -15.48 5.99
N ILE A 67 -0.10 -14.93 5.36
CA ILE A 67 -0.74 -13.68 5.82
C ILE A 67 -1.41 -13.89 7.17
N GLN A 68 -2.15 -14.97 7.39
CA GLN A 68 -2.76 -15.28 8.67
C GLN A 68 -1.71 -15.37 9.79
N SER A 69 -0.57 -16.00 9.50
CA SER A 69 0.55 -16.09 10.42
C SER A 69 1.14 -14.70 10.73
N LEU A 70 1.29 -13.86 9.71
CA LEU A 70 1.77 -12.48 9.86
C LEU A 70 0.82 -11.62 10.70
N ILE A 71 -0.47 -11.63 10.41
CA ILE A 71 -1.52 -10.88 11.12
C ILE A 71 -1.57 -11.32 12.59
N SER A 72 -1.52 -12.63 12.86
CA SER A 72 -1.44 -13.17 14.23
C SER A 72 -0.15 -12.75 14.94
N HIS A 73 0.99 -12.78 14.25
CA HIS A 73 2.26 -12.32 14.83
C HIS A 73 2.22 -10.83 15.20
N LEU A 74 1.58 -10.00 14.41
CA LEU A 74 1.42 -8.57 14.68
C LEU A 74 0.28 -8.26 15.67
N GLY A 75 -0.57 -9.23 16.03
CA GLY A 75 -1.72 -9.07 16.91
C GLY A 75 -2.84 -8.20 16.33
N ILE A 76 -2.90 -8.11 14.99
CA ILE A 76 -3.85 -7.26 14.28
C ILE A 76 -5.21 -7.95 14.21
N ASN A 77 -6.25 -7.29 14.72
CA ASN A 77 -7.64 -7.73 14.65
C ASN A 77 -8.57 -6.52 14.48
N GLN A 78 -9.86 -6.76 14.28
CA GLN A 78 -10.85 -5.70 14.03
C GLN A 78 -11.04 -4.70 15.19
N SER A 79 -10.59 -5.04 16.41
CA SER A 79 -10.71 -4.14 17.58
C SER A 79 -9.54 -3.16 17.71
N LYS A 80 -8.48 -3.33 16.91
CA LYS A 80 -7.30 -2.47 16.89
C LYS A 80 -7.36 -1.48 15.75
N GLN A 81 -6.71 -0.33 15.90
CA GLN A 81 -6.41 0.58 14.80
C GLN A 81 -4.96 0.37 14.38
N VAL A 82 -4.72 0.27 13.09
CA VAL A 82 -3.39 0.03 12.53
C VAL A 82 -2.93 1.26 11.77
N VAL A 83 -1.86 1.90 12.23
CA VAL A 83 -1.21 2.96 11.46
C VAL A 83 0.04 2.39 10.80
N VAL A 84 0.16 2.59 9.51
CA VAL A 84 1.29 2.08 8.72
C VAL A 84 2.03 3.21 8.03
N TYR A 85 3.35 3.08 7.92
CA TYR A 85 4.20 4.04 7.22
C TYR A 85 5.47 3.38 6.67
N ASP A 86 6.13 4.08 5.76
CA ASP A 86 7.46 3.76 5.26
C ASP A 86 8.35 5.01 5.12
N ASP A 87 9.54 4.87 4.52
CA ASP A 87 10.53 5.94 4.32
C ASP A 87 10.61 6.47 2.88
N GLU A 88 9.72 6.02 1.99
CA GLU A 88 9.80 6.34 0.56
C GLU A 88 8.53 6.97 -0.02
N GLY A 89 7.54 7.27 0.84
CA GLY A 89 6.31 7.95 0.44
C GLY A 89 5.10 7.05 0.25
N GLY A 90 5.12 5.81 0.76
CA GLY A 90 3.92 4.99 0.88
C GLY A 90 3.86 3.74 -0.01
N GLY A 91 4.93 3.37 -0.70
CA GLY A 91 4.96 2.18 -1.56
C GLY A 91 4.72 0.88 -0.79
N TRP A 92 5.50 0.63 0.24
CA TRP A 92 5.36 -0.55 1.10
C TRP A 92 4.16 -0.44 2.04
N ALA A 93 3.89 0.75 2.56
CA ALA A 93 2.70 1.02 3.35
C ALA A 93 1.43 0.69 2.56
N GLY A 94 1.34 1.16 1.30
CA GLY A 94 0.22 0.87 0.42
C GLY A 94 0.08 -0.63 0.09
N ARG A 95 1.21 -1.32 -0.09
CA ARG A 95 1.15 -2.77 -0.27
C ARG A 95 0.62 -3.49 0.97
N PHE A 96 0.99 -3.04 2.16
CA PHE A 96 0.45 -3.58 3.41
C PHE A 96 -1.06 -3.35 3.52
N THR A 97 -1.54 -2.13 3.21
CA THR A 97 -2.97 -1.82 3.25
C THR A 97 -3.78 -2.65 2.25
N TRP A 98 -3.23 -2.93 1.06
CA TRP A 98 -3.83 -3.85 0.09
C TRP A 98 -4.02 -5.27 0.67
N ILE A 99 -3.00 -5.80 1.38
CA ILE A 99 -3.10 -7.10 2.04
C ILE A 99 -4.15 -7.05 3.16
N MET A 100 -4.21 -5.97 3.93
CA MET A 100 -5.23 -5.77 4.96
C MET A 100 -6.65 -5.81 4.37
N ASP A 101 -6.87 -5.11 3.26
CA ASP A 101 -8.16 -5.12 2.56
C ASP A 101 -8.51 -6.52 2.04
N LEU A 102 -7.55 -7.27 1.46
CA LEU A 102 -7.77 -8.64 0.99
C LEU A 102 -8.31 -9.58 2.08
N VAL A 103 -7.85 -9.42 3.31
CA VAL A 103 -8.30 -10.25 4.45
C VAL A 103 -9.45 -9.64 5.24
N GLY A 104 -10.06 -8.56 4.75
CA GLY A 104 -11.23 -7.94 5.39
C GLY A 104 -10.91 -7.09 6.62
N LEU A 105 -9.68 -6.66 6.78
CA LEU A 105 -9.25 -5.79 7.88
C LEU A 105 -9.11 -4.34 7.37
N HIS A 106 -10.20 -3.57 7.44
CA HIS A 106 -10.25 -2.19 6.93
C HIS A 106 -9.90 -1.12 7.98
N ASN A 107 -9.40 -1.52 9.14
CA ASN A 107 -9.04 -0.67 10.29
C ASN A 107 -7.59 -0.16 10.20
N TRP A 108 -7.17 0.22 9.00
CA TRP A 108 -5.85 0.76 8.73
C TRP A 108 -5.89 2.26 8.39
N SER A 109 -4.79 2.94 8.69
CA SER A 109 -4.52 4.33 8.30
C SER A 109 -3.09 4.46 7.83
N TYR A 110 -2.87 5.27 6.80
CA TYR A 110 -1.55 5.67 6.35
C TYR A 110 -1.11 6.95 7.04
N LEU A 111 0.09 6.97 7.62
CA LEU A 111 0.71 8.19 8.13
C LEU A 111 1.14 9.07 6.96
N ASN A 112 0.44 10.18 6.74
CA ASN A 112 0.63 11.04 5.58
C ASN A 112 2.04 11.62 5.51
N GLY A 113 2.79 11.27 4.47
CA GLY A 113 4.22 11.59 4.31
C GLY A 113 5.18 10.66 5.07
N GLY A 114 4.66 9.60 5.70
CA GLY A 114 5.44 8.58 6.36
C GLY A 114 6.40 9.11 7.43
N VAL A 115 7.50 8.37 7.65
CA VAL A 115 8.54 8.78 8.60
C VAL A 115 9.24 10.08 8.17
N VAL A 116 9.19 10.42 6.89
CA VAL A 116 9.80 11.66 6.36
C VAL A 116 9.12 12.89 6.94
N ALA A 117 7.78 12.94 6.90
CA ALA A 117 7.01 14.02 7.52
C ALA A 117 7.21 14.02 9.05
N TRP A 118 7.11 12.87 9.69
CA TRP A 118 7.29 12.72 11.13
C TRP A 118 8.61 13.32 11.64
N ILE A 119 9.74 12.93 11.02
CA ILE A 119 11.07 13.39 11.45
C ILE A 119 11.30 14.86 11.11
N LYS A 120 10.94 15.28 9.88
CA LYS A 120 11.18 16.67 9.44
C LYS A 120 10.39 17.70 10.23
N GLU A 121 9.23 17.33 10.73
CA GLU A 121 8.36 18.20 11.54
C GLU A 121 8.69 18.15 13.04
N GLY A 122 9.68 17.33 13.43
CA GLY A 122 10.23 17.34 14.78
C GLY A 122 9.44 16.50 15.80
N PHE A 123 8.62 15.58 15.34
CA PHE A 123 7.89 14.66 16.22
C PHE A 123 8.83 13.69 16.96
N PRO A 124 8.43 13.18 18.15
CA PRO A 124 9.27 12.31 18.95
C PRO A 124 9.65 11.02 18.21
N THR A 125 10.90 10.59 18.40
CA THR A 125 11.40 9.34 17.82
C THR A 125 12.08 8.49 18.86
N GLU A 126 12.11 7.17 18.63
CA GLU A 126 12.90 6.25 19.43
C GLU A 126 13.80 5.37 18.53
N SER A 127 14.69 4.59 19.15
CA SER A 127 15.62 3.69 18.45
C SER A 127 15.63 2.27 19.03
N SER A 128 14.94 2.06 20.16
CA SER A 128 14.85 0.75 20.79
C SER A 128 13.80 -0.09 20.05
N PRO A 129 14.13 -1.33 19.62
CA PRO A 129 13.19 -2.13 18.86
C PRO A 129 11.99 -2.55 19.69
N ASN A 130 10.80 -2.37 19.16
CA ASN A 130 9.56 -2.83 19.74
C ASN A 130 9.24 -4.27 19.28
N ARG A 131 8.53 -4.98 20.15
CA ARG A 131 8.02 -6.32 19.83
C ARG A 131 6.51 -6.27 19.60
N PRO A 132 5.99 -7.00 18.62
CA PRO A 132 4.55 -7.10 18.46
C PRO A 132 3.93 -7.82 19.64
N ASN A 133 2.69 -7.45 19.98
CA ASN A 133 1.84 -8.20 20.90
C ASN A 133 1.17 -9.34 20.11
N SER A 134 1.91 -10.42 19.89
CA SER A 134 1.41 -11.58 19.15
C SER A 134 0.17 -12.16 19.84
N ASP A 135 -0.88 -12.34 19.05
CA ASP A 135 -2.13 -12.97 19.50
C ASP A 135 -2.64 -13.89 18.39
N LYS A 136 -3.32 -14.97 18.77
CA LYS A 136 -3.97 -15.81 17.77
C LYS A 136 -5.20 -15.07 17.26
N VAL A 137 -5.11 -14.60 16.01
CA VAL A 137 -6.19 -13.89 15.33
C VAL A 137 -6.81 -14.81 14.30
N ASP A 138 -8.13 -14.88 14.29
CA ASP A 138 -8.89 -15.56 13.26
C ASP A 138 -9.35 -14.54 12.21
N ILE A 139 -8.88 -14.68 10.97
CA ILE A 139 -9.27 -13.87 9.81
C ILE A 139 -10.09 -14.70 8.79
N GLY A 140 -10.61 -15.86 9.20
CA GLY A 140 -11.34 -16.79 8.33
C GLY A 140 -10.44 -17.83 7.67
N ASP A 141 -10.99 -18.50 6.66
CA ASP A 141 -10.34 -19.63 5.99
C ASP A 141 -9.78 -19.27 4.61
N ASP A 142 -10.13 -18.08 4.06
CA ASP A 142 -9.71 -17.58 2.75
C ASP A 142 -9.80 -16.05 2.70
N PHE A 143 -9.32 -15.45 1.63
CA PHE A 143 -9.42 -14.01 1.40
C PHE A 143 -10.87 -13.54 1.43
N ALA A 144 -11.17 -12.61 2.33
CA ALA A 144 -12.53 -12.07 2.51
C ALA A 144 -12.95 -11.16 1.33
N HIS A 145 -11.98 -10.47 0.73
CA HIS A 145 -12.17 -9.51 -0.37
C HIS A 145 -11.22 -9.80 -1.54
N PRO A 146 -11.37 -10.97 -2.23
CA PRO A 146 -10.51 -11.32 -3.36
C PRO A 146 -10.60 -10.30 -4.51
N GLU A 147 -11.71 -9.54 -4.60
CA GLU A 147 -11.91 -8.46 -5.57
C GLU A 147 -10.95 -7.28 -5.39
N ALA A 148 -10.30 -7.12 -4.23
CA ALA A 148 -9.21 -6.16 -4.05
C ALA A 148 -7.95 -6.53 -4.84
N SER A 149 -7.88 -7.75 -5.38
CA SER A 149 -6.88 -8.21 -6.33
C SER A 149 -7.50 -8.44 -7.71
N ILE A 150 -6.66 -8.47 -8.74
CA ILE A 150 -7.04 -8.84 -10.10
C ILE A 150 -5.96 -9.71 -10.73
N THR A 151 -6.36 -10.73 -11.47
CA THR A 151 -5.49 -11.65 -12.19
C THR A 151 -5.21 -11.19 -13.61
N ILE A 152 -4.19 -11.76 -14.25
CA ILE A 152 -3.88 -11.50 -15.66
C ILE A 152 -5.05 -11.91 -16.58
N ASP A 153 -5.73 -13.02 -16.28
CA ASP A 153 -6.86 -13.51 -17.08
C ASP A 153 -8.06 -12.56 -16.98
N GLU A 154 -8.35 -12.02 -15.80
CA GLU A 154 -9.39 -11.00 -15.61
C GLU A 154 -9.06 -9.69 -16.34
N ILE A 155 -7.79 -9.27 -16.35
CA ILE A 155 -7.36 -8.10 -17.13
C ILE A 155 -7.57 -8.35 -18.61
N LEU A 156 -7.14 -9.52 -19.13
CA LEU A 156 -7.25 -9.86 -20.55
C LEU A 156 -8.69 -9.82 -21.06
N VAL A 157 -9.64 -10.33 -20.28
CA VAL A 157 -11.06 -10.31 -20.68
C VAL A 157 -11.73 -8.94 -20.52
N SER A 158 -11.09 -8.03 -19.78
CA SER A 158 -11.65 -6.69 -19.49
C SER A 158 -11.07 -5.58 -20.38
N LEU A 159 -10.06 -5.87 -21.23
CA LEU A 159 -9.34 -4.85 -22.02
C LEU A 159 -10.24 -3.97 -22.89
N ASP A 160 -11.33 -4.53 -23.43
CA ASP A 160 -12.24 -3.82 -24.34
C ASP A 160 -13.45 -3.19 -23.60
N SER A 161 -13.51 -3.30 -22.25
CA SER A 161 -14.62 -2.73 -21.47
C SER A 161 -14.43 -1.24 -21.22
N SER A 162 -15.47 -0.44 -21.49
CA SER A 162 -15.51 1.00 -21.16
C SER A 162 -15.45 1.29 -19.66
N ASP A 163 -15.90 0.33 -18.85
CA ASP A 163 -16.02 0.45 -17.39
C ASP A 163 -14.78 -0.08 -16.67
N PHE A 164 -13.74 -0.41 -17.43
CA PHE A 164 -12.45 -0.88 -16.93
C PHE A 164 -11.32 0.08 -17.31
N ALA A 165 -10.37 0.29 -16.42
CA ALA A 165 -9.17 1.05 -16.67
C ALA A 165 -7.94 0.37 -16.04
N ILE A 166 -6.80 0.54 -16.67
CA ILE A 166 -5.52 0.04 -16.16
C ILE A 166 -4.64 1.24 -15.83
N TRP A 167 -4.18 1.30 -14.58
CA TRP A 167 -3.28 2.33 -14.10
C TRP A 167 -1.85 1.78 -13.98
N ASP A 168 -0.97 2.21 -14.89
CA ASP A 168 0.46 1.90 -14.82
C ASP A 168 1.19 2.95 -13.98
N ALA A 169 1.62 2.55 -12.78
CA ALA A 169 2.29 3.41 -11.81
C ALA A 169 3.81 3.53 -12.04
N ARG A 170 4.35 2.95 -13.12
CA ARG A 170 5.77 3.02 -13.48
C ARG A 170 6.12 4.39 -14.08
N ASN A 171 7.41 4.68 -14.16
CA ASN A 171 7.85 5.90 -14.81
C ASN A 171 7.58 5.87 -16.35
N PRO A 172 7.52 7.04 -17.02
CA PRO A 172 7.22 7.12 -18.43
C PRO A 172 8.19 6.34 -19.34
N ALA A 173 9.46 6.22 -18.98
CA ALA A 173 10.45 5.49 -19.77
C ALA A 173 10.26 3.96 -19.70
N GLU A 174 9.81 3.43 -18.57
CA GLU A 174 9.38 2.02 -18.46
C GLU A 174 8.09 1.78 -19.27
N TYR A 175 7.15 2.73 -19.22
CA TYR A 175 5.87 2.65 -19.93
C TYR A 175 6.06 2.69 -21.45
N SER A 176 6.90 3.58 -21.96
CA SER A 176 7.23 3.68 -23.41
C SER A 176 8.03 2.48 -23.92
N GLY A 177 8.74 1.79 -23.02
CA GLY A 177 9.66 0.71 -23.38
C GLY A 177 11.10 1.17 -23.62
N ASP A 178 11.43 2.43 -23.36
CA ASP A 178 12.81 2.96 -23.43
C ASP A 178 13.69 2.36 -22.32
N VAL A 179 13.09 2.02 -21.18
CA VAL A 179 13.73 1.27 -20.10
C VAL A 179 13.05 -0.10 -19.98
N VAL A 180 13.83 -1.16 -20.11
CA VAL A 180 13.35 -2.55 -20.08
C VAL A 180 13.83 -3.24 -18.82
N SER A 181 12.90 -3.56 -17.92
CA SER A 181 13.15 -4.23 -16.62
C SER A 181 12.56 -5.65 -16.55
N ALA A 182 12.10 -6.20 -17.67
CA ALA A 182 11.51 -7.53 -17.79
C ALA A 182 11.89 -8.15 -19.15
N ALA A 183 11.31 -9.27 -19.50
CA ALA A 183 11.55 -9.93 -20.80
C ALA A 183 11.12 -9.07 -22.01
N ARG A 184 10.21 -8.11 -21.81
CA ARG A 184 9.69 -7.18 -22.81
C ARG A 184 9.63 -5.76 -22.25
N GLY A 185 9.75 -4.75 -23.11
CA GLY A 185 9.48 -3.34 -22.83
C GLY A 185 8.05 -2.95 -23.21
N GLY A 186 7.62 -1.75 -22.84
CA GLY A 186 6.30 -1.21 -23.15
C GLY A 186 5.32 -1.31 -21.99
N HIS A 187 4.02 -1.39 -22.30
CA HIS A 187 2.93 -1.36 -21.33
C HIS A 187 1.77 -2.29 -21.72
N ILE A 188 0.85 -2.51 -20.80
CA ILE A 188 -0.40 -3.25 -21.04
C ILE A 188 -1.26 -2.44 -22.01
N PRO A 189 -1.83 -3.05 -23.08
CA PRO A 189 -2.67 -2.33 -24.02
C PRO A 189 -3.78 -1.54 -23.33
N GLY A 190 -3.90 -0.25 -23.66
CA GLY A 190 -4.89 0.65 -23.06
C GLY A 190 -4.56 1.17 -21.65
N ALA A 191 -3.42 0.79 -21.08
CA ALA A 191 -3.03 1.29 -19.77
C ALA A 191 -2.77 2.81 -19.79
N ILE A 192 -3.22 3.48 -18.73
CA ILE A 192 -3.00 4.90 -18.47
C ILE A 192 -1.75 5.03 -17.60
N ASN A 193 -0.74 5.75 -18.08
CA ASN A 193 0.45 6.00 -17.29
C ASN A 193 0.27 7.22 -16.39
N LEU A 194 0.37 7.00 -15.11
CA LEU A 194 0.57 8.04 -14.10
C LEU A 194 1.55 7.48 -13.07
N GLU A 195 2.79 7.96 -13.15
CA GLU A 195 3.84 7.57 -12.21
C GLU A 195 3.42 7.85 -10.76
N TRP A 196 3.66 6.90 -9.88
CA TRP A 196 3.24 6.97 -8.48
C TRP A 196 3.70 8.24 -7.75
N THR A 197 4.91 8.72 -8.06
CA THR A 197 5.49 9.95 -7.47
C THR A 197 4.73 11.22 -7.86
N ALA A 198 3.94 11.22 -8.95
CA ALA A 198 3.10 12.36 -9.33
C ALA A 198 1.96 12.65 -8.32
N LEU A 199 1.64 11.68 -7.46
CA LEU A 199 0.65 11.85 -6.39
C LEU A 199 1.29 12.17 -5.03
N MET A 200 2.59 12.42 -4.97
CA MET A 200 3.31 12.86 -3.79
C MET A 200 3.69 14.33 -3.92
N ASP A 201 3.63 15.06 -2.82
CA ASP A 201 4.12 16.45 -2.75
C ASP A 201 5.48 16.47 -2.03
N PRO A 202 6.61 16.62 -2.78
CA PRO A 202 7.93 16.71 -2.18
C PRO A 202 8.13 17.95 -1.29
N GLN A 203 7.36 19.02 -1.54
CA GLN A 203 7.40 20.25 -0.75
C GLN A 203 6.60 20.11 0.56
N ALA A 204 5.65 19.19 0.60
CA ALA A 204 4.87 18.83 1.78
C ALA A 204 5.37 17.55 2.47
N ASN A 205 6.67 17.27 2.43
CA ASN A 205 7.30 16.11 3.08
C ASN A 205 6.73 14.77 2.60
N LEU A 206 6.55 14.59 1.29
CA LEU A 206 6.01 13.40 0.62
C LEU A 206 4.54 13.07 0.97
N ARG A 207 3.78 14.03 1.47
CA ARG A 207 2.33 13.87 1.65
C ARG A 207 1.64 13.58 0.33
N ILE A 208 0.51 12.91 0.40
CA ILE A 208 -0.36 12.75 -0.77
C ILE A 208 -0.73 14.13 -1.29
N HIS A 209 -0.59 14.31 -2.62
CA HIS A 209 -0.86 15.59 -3.28
C HIS A 209 -2.34 15.99 -3.09
N LYS A 210 -2.58 17.24 -2.71
CA LYS A 210 -3.95 17.73 -2.40
C LYS A 210 -4.91 17.62 -3.60
N ASP A 211 -4.38 17.72 -4.81
CA ASP A 211 -5.15 17.62 -6.05
C ASP A 211 -5.19 16.19 -6.63
N ALA A 212 -4.80 15.17 -5.86
CA ALA A 212 -4.73 13.78 -6.33
C ALA A 212 -6.02 13.32 -7.03
N GLN A 213 -7.20 13.65 -6.48
CA GLN A 213 -8.49 13.32 -7.11
C GLN A 213 -8.62 13.96 -8.50
N ASN A 214 -8.33 15.28 -8.63
CA ASN A 214 -8.43 15.99 -9.92
C ASN A 214 -7.45 15.44 -10.95
N ILE A 215 -6.25 15.04 -10.52
CA ILE A 215 -5.24 14.40 -11.40
C ILE A 215 -5.80 13.09 -11.95
N LEU A 216 -6.36 12.23 -11.10
CA LEU A 216 -6.94 10.95 -11.53
C LEU A 216 -8.10 11.15 -12.49
N ASP A 217 -9.04 12.03 -12.15
CA ASP A 217 -10.24 12.31 -12.96
C ASP A 217 -9.86 12.85 -14.35
N SER A 218 -8.84 13.73 -14.43
CA SER A 218 -8.35 14.30 -15.69
C SER A 218 -7.78 13.26 -16.66
N LEU A 219 -7.34 12.11 -16.14
CA LEU A 219 -6.81 10.98 -16.89
C LEU A 219 -7.87 9.91 -17.17
N GLY A 220 -9.10 10.09 -16.70
CA GLY A 220 -10.16 9.10 -16.85
C GLY A 220 -10.04 7.90 -15.90
N LEU A 221 -9.22 8.03 -14.84
CA LEU A 221 -9.17 7.09 -13.71
C LEU A 221 -10.25 7.52 -12.70
N THR A 222 -11.52 7.23 -12.99
CA THR A 222 -12.68 7.73 -12.26
C THR A 222 -13.32 6.64 -11.38
N LYS A 223 -14.07 7.04 -10.33
CA LYS A 223 -14.62 6.14 -9.31
C LYS A 223 -15.68 5.16 -9.81
N ASP A 224 -16.33 5.48 -10.93
CA ASP A 224 -17.32 4.63 -11.58
C ASP A 224 -16.72 3.43 -12.32
N LYS A 225 -15.40 3.44 -12.54
CA LYS A 225 -14.72 2.34 -13.23
C LYS A 225 -14.14 1.32 -12.25
N ARG A 226 -14.03 0.07 -12.70
CA ARG A 226 -13.09 -0.87 -12.11
C ARG A 226 -11.68 -0.55 -12.58
N ILE A 227 -10.76 -0.33 -11.64
CA ILE A 227 -9.39 0.07 -11.96
C ILE A 227 -8.43 -1.03 -11.50
N ALA A 228 -7.60 -1.54 -12.42
CA ALA A 228 -6.46 -2.39 -12.10
C ALA A 228 -5.20 -1.53 -12.00
N THR A 229 -4.55 -1.48 -10.83
CA THR A 229 -3.28 -0.77 -10.70
C THR A 229 -2.10 -1.73 -10.66
N HIS A 230 -1.03 -1.42 -11.39
CA HIS A 230 0.18 -2.22 -11.43
C HIS A 230 1.45 -1.35 -11.53
N CYS A 231 2.59 -1.98 -11.28
CA CYS A 231 3.91 -1.43 -11.59
C CYS A 231 4.84 -2.53 -12.11
N GLN A 232 6.05 -2.68 -11.57
CA GLN A 232 6.93 -3.81 -11.89
C GLN A 232 6.58 -5.06 -11.06
N GLN A 233 6.30 -4.92 -9.74
CA GLN A 233 6.05 -5.99 -8.77
C GLN A 233 5.07 -5.59 -7.67
N HIS A 234 4.12 -4.73 -7.97
CA HIS A 234 3.08 -4.22 -7.07
C HIS A 234 3.61 -3.55 -5.78
N HIS A 235 4.73 -2.85 -5.86
CA HIS A 235 5.27 -1.99 -4.81
C HIS A 235 4.78 -0.55 -4.99
N ARG A 236 5.21 0.13 -6.08
CA ARG A 236 4.75 1.50 -6.43
C ARG A 236 3.23 1.55 -6.62
N SER A 237 2.66 0.52 -7.18
CA SER A 237 1.21 0.39 -7.31
C SER A 237 0.50 0.00 -6.00
N GLY A 238 1.20 -0.42 -4.98
CA GLY A 238 0.67 -0.47 -3.62
C GLY A 238 0.27 0.93 -3.14
N PHE A 239 1.13 1.92 -3.34
CA PHE A 239 0.81 3.32 -3.04
C PHE A 239 -0.40 3.81 -3.82
N THR A 240 -0.45 3.58 -5.14
CA THR A 240 -1.59 4.05 -5.96
C THR A 240 -2.91 3.35 -5.58
N TYR A 241 -2.86 2.08 -5.18
CA TYR A 241 -4.00 1.38 -4.58
C TYR A 241 -4.47 2.09 -3.30
N MET A 242 -3.56 2.32 -2.37
CA MET A 242 -3.86 2.98 -1.09
C MET A 242 -4.42 4.40 -1.28
N VAL A 243 -3.82 5.21 -2.17
CA VAL A 243 -4.33 6.56 -2.48
C VAL A 243 -5.75 6.49 -3.04
N ALA A 244 -6.02 5.57 -3.96
CA ALA A 244 -7.37 5.37 -4.49
C ALA A 244 -8.36 5.00 -3.36
N ARG A 245 -8.00 4.08 -2.46
CA ARG A 245 -8.83 3.74 -1.28
C ARG A 245 -9.09 4.94 -0.38
N ILE A 246 -8.07 5.74 -0.07
CA ILE A 246 -8.19 6.98 0.72
C ILE A 246 -9.14 7.98 0.05
N LEU A 247 -9.11 8.06 -1.28
CA LEU A 247 -10.00 8.94 -2.07
C LEU A 247 -11.41 8.36 -2.27
N GLY A 248 -11.71 7.15 -1.79
CA GLY A 248 -13.02 6.51 -1.87
C GLY A 248 -13.30 5.83 -3.21
N TYR A 249 -12.30 5.20 -3.82
CA TYR A 249 -12.46 4.30 -4.96
C TYR A 249 -12.75 2.89 -4.44
N ASP A 250 -14.01 2.46 -4.53
CA ASP A 250 -14.43 1.13 -4.05
C ASP A 250 -14.01 0.00 -4.99
N ASN A 251 -13.87 0.28 -6.29
CA ASN A 251 -13.57 -0.70 -7.33
C ASN A 251 -12.09 -0.68 -7.79
N ILE A 252 -11.16 -0.32 -6.91
CA ILE A 252 -9.72 -0.43 -7.19
C ILE A 252 -9.22 -1.84 -6.87
N ALA A 253 -8.38 -2.42 -7.74
CA ALA A 253 -7.75 -3.71 -7.54
C ALA A 253 -6.25 -3.65 -7.81
N GLY A 254 -5.46 -4.31 -6.95
CA GLY A 254 -4.03 -4.49 -7.15
C GLY A 254 -3.72 -5.66 -8.07
N TYR A 255 -3.00 -5.44 -9.16
CA TYR A 255 -2.45 -6.52 -9.97
C TYR A 255 -1.09 -6.94 -9.40
N GLY A 256 -1.10 -7.95 -8.51
CA GLY A 256 0.10 -8.41 -7.79
C GLY A 256 1.22 -8.94 -8.69
N GLY A 257 0.89 -9.63 -9.78
CA GLY A 257 1.87 -10.12 -10.75
C GLY A 257 2.56 -8.99 -11.53
N SER A 258 1.85 -7.89 -11.75
CA SER A 258 2.35 -6.66 -12.37
C SER A 258 3.06 -6.91 -13.72
N TRP A 259 3.93 -5.98 -14.12
CA TRP A 259 4.70 -6.12 -15.37
C TRP A 259 5.61 -7.35 -15.40
N ALA A 260 6.05 -7.82 -14.24
CA ALA A 260 6.90 -9.02 -14.15
C ALA A 260 6.18 -10.31 -14.57
N GLU A 261 4.85 -10.35 -14.48
CA GLU A 261 4.02 -11.47 -14.94
C GLU A 261 3.50 -11.26 -16.36
N TRP A 262 3.11 -9.99 -16.70
CA TRP A 262 2.52 -9.62 -17.99
C TRP A 262 3.46 -9.91 -19.17
#